data_7f91e64f42ddf270c33464436a8c5162
#
_entry.id   7f91e64f42ddf270c33464436a8c5162
#
_cell.length_a   1.000
_cell.length_b   1.000
_cell.length_c   1.000
_cell.angle_alpha   90.00
_cell.angle_beta   90.00
_cell.angle_gamma   90.00
#
_symmetry.space_group_name_H-M   'P 1'
#
loop_
_entity.id
_entity.type
_entity.pdbx_description
1 polymer ?
#
loop_
_entity_poly.entity_id
_entity_poly.type
_entity_poly.pdbx_seq_one_letter_code
_entity_poly.pdbx_strand_id
1 'polypeptide(L)'
;MAIRGIYNADGTTTYTVADQRNIHSKSFNGKIIYGDTALVVSAQSTPNMTVKVSSGECSINGAILQNTASINLTIASNNASYARIDAIVAYISGTTYQLKVLQGTPAATPKAPDCSANTYIKLAEVTVGVGVTSIQSSSVKDYRSQFIIKTSLSEFINELNTNVNTLINKNNSIQIYKTGAEGYYINQDGFMYQWKAQNTSTSNGIIDIRLALPKTFNYPTSVNCNAWLLASDWQTTNDHLAAGGYLKTFMLDGNTVRVIASGLTPGVAYWLRVQCQGF
;
A
#
# COMPACT_ATOMS: atom_id res chain seq x y z
N MET A 1 -20.03 24.60 42.99
CA MET A 1 -19.69 23.17 43.22
C MET A 1 -18.58 22.78 42.25
N ALA A 2 -17.50 22.24 42.73
CA ALA A 2 -16.34 21.90 41.89
C ALA A 2 -16.42 20.49 41.26
N ILE A 3 -17.21 19.58 41.84
CA ILE A 3 -17.34 18.17 41.38
C ILE A 3 -18.82 17.82 41.33
N ARG A 4 -19.23 17.19 40.19
CA ARG A 4 -20.55 16.58 40.06
C ARG A 4 -20.46 15.24 39.35
N GLY A 5 -21.29 14.27 39.75
CA GLY A 5 -21.49 13.04 39.03
C GLY A 5 -22.40 13.25 37.80
N ILE A 6 -22.15 12.45 36.76
CA ILE A 6 -23.03 12.27 35.60
C ILE A 6 -23.58 10.85 35.74
N TYR A 7 -24.85 10.58 35.60
CA TYR A 7 -25.50 9.28 35.90
C TYR A 7 -25.60 8.98 37.42
N ASN A 8 -26.23 9.85 38.20
CA ASN A 8 -26.53 9.54 39.57
C ASN A 8 -27.81 8.67 39.66
N ALA A 9 -27.75 7.62 40.46
CA ALA A 9 -28.87 6.71 40.70
C ALA A 9 -29.91 7.29 41.72
N ASP A 10 -29.66 8.49 42.25
CA ASP A 10 -30.50 9.13 43.25
C ASP A 10 -31.78 9.78 42.70
N GLY A 11 -31.95 9.82 41.39
CA GLY A 11 -33.10 10.41 40.70
C GLY A 11 -33.20 11.94 40.82
N THR A 12 -32.24 12.59 41.46
CA THR A 12 -32.25 14.05 41.73
C THR A 12 -31.37 14.81 40.75
N THR A 13 -30.41 14.13 40.07
CA THR A 13 -29.48 14.75 39.14
C THR A 13 -29.91 14.45 37.71
N THR A 14 -30.31 15.47 36.97
CA THR A 14 -30.57 15.38 35.54
C THR A 14 -29.30 15.70 34.77
N TYR A 15 -28.97 14.88 33.77
CA TYR A 15 -27.93 15.20 32.82
C TYR A 15 -28.51 15.96 31.61
N THR A 16 -27.73 16.88 31.10
CA THR A 16 -28.13 17.74 29.99
C THR A 16 -27.71 17.14 28.63
N VAL A 17 -28.25 17.69 27.53
CA VAL A 17 -27.77 17.40 26.17
C VAL A 17 -26.26 17.67 26.05
N ALA A 18 -25.73 18.67 26.76
CA ALA A 18 -24.30 18.94 26.78
C ALA A 18 -23.50 17.80 27.45
N ASP A 19 -24.04 17.19 28.51
CA ASP A 19 -23.42 16.02 29.16
C ASP A 19 -23.41 14.81 28.23
N GLN A 20 -24.53 14.55 27.52
CA GLN A 20 -24.59 13.48 26.51
C GLN A 20 -23.57 13.68 25.39
N ARG A 21 -23.50 14.89 24.84
CA ARG A 21 -22.50 15.23 23.80
C ARG A 21 -21.08 15.03 24.32
N ASN A 22 -20.80 15.42 25.57
CA ASN A 22 -19.48 15.28 26.17
C ASN A 22 -19.09 13.80 26.36
N ILE A 23 -20.01 12.95 26.79
CA ILE A 23 -19.79 11.50 26.91
C ILE A 23 -19.53 10.91 25.55
N HIS A 24 -20.37 11.23 24.55
CA HIS A 24 -20.24 10.74 23.20
C HIS A 24 -18.92 11.19 22.54
N SER A 25 -18.49 12.43 22.78
CA SER A 25 -17.22 12.95 22.28
C SER A 25 -15.99 12.27 22.89
N LYS A 26 -16.08 11.76 24.11
CA LYS A 26 -15.01 11.00 24.76
C LYS A 26 -14.88 9.59 24.21
N SER A 27 -16.00 8.98 23.82
CA SER A 27 -16.03 7.66 23.19
C SER A 27 -15.65 7.71 21.70
N PHE A 28 -16.03 8.79 21.01
CA PHE A 28 -15.83 9.00 19.57
C PHE A 28 -15.28 10.41 19.35
N ASN A 29 -14.00 10.59 19.65
CA ASN A 29 -13.35 11.89 19.56
C ASN A 29 -13.16 12.32 18.08
N GLY A 30 -13.50 13.57 17.79
CA GLY A 30 -13.23 14.22 16.51
C GLY A 30 -14.36 14.16 15.49
N LYS A 31 -13.98 13.93 14.22
CA LYS A 31 -14.85 13.92 13.05
C LYS A 31 -15.02 12.48 12.56
N ILE A 32 -16.26 12.00 12.49
CA ILE A 32 -16.57 10.60 12.19
C ILE A 32 -17.71 10.53 11.17
N ILE A 33 -17.61 9.63 10.20
CA ILE A 33 -18.69 9.21 9.29
C ILE A 33 -19.00 7.75 9.58
N TYR A 34 -20.28 7.43 9.79
CA TYR A 34 -20.72 6.09 10.20
C TYR A 34 -21.04 5.22 8.98
N GLY A 35 -20.03 4.50 8.51
CA GLY A 35 -20.12 3.54 7.40
C GLY A 35 -19.70 4.07 6.03
N ASP A 36 -19.28 3.15 5.18
CA ASP A 36 -18.68 3.42 3.87
C ASP A 36 -19.66 4.06 2.88
N THR A 37 -20.94 3.76 2.99
CA THR A 37 -22.00 4.27 2.10
C THR A 37 -22.64 5.55 2.59
N ALA A 38 -22.31 6.01 3.81
CA ALA A 38 -22.89 7.20 4.42
C ALA A 38 -22.38 8.48 3.77
N LEU A 39 -23.30 9.40 3.44
CA LEU A 39 -23.01 10.74 2.93
C LEU A 39 -22.14 10.77 1.66
N VAL A 40 -22.26 9.76 0.81
CA VAL A 40 -21.57 9.71 -0.50
C VAL A 40 -22.04 10.88 -1.37
N VAL A 41 -21.07 11.61 -1.94
CA VAL A 41 -21.35 12.68 -2.91
C VAL A 41 -21.15 12.15 -4.31
N SER A 42 -22.14 12.31 -5.18
CA SER A 42 -22.10 11.87 -6.58
C SER A 42 -22.69 12.91 -7.51
N ALA A 43 -22.27 12.89 -8.77
CA ALA A 43 -22.99 13.60 -9.84
C ALA A 43 -24.38 12.99 -10.03
N GLN A 44 -25.30 13.73 -10.61
CA GLN A 44 -26.61 13.22 -10.98
C GLN A 44 -26.48 12.20 -12.12
N SER A 45 -27.43 11.25 -12.21
CA SER A 45 -27.51 10.29 -13.32
C SER A 45 -27.70 10.99 -14.67
N THR A 46 -28.48 12.06 -14.70
CA THR A 46 -28.50 13.03 -15.79
C THR A 46 -27.77 14.28 -15.32
N PRO A 47 -26.51 14.49 -15.76
CA PRO A 47 -25.66 15.56 -15.25
C PRO A 47 -26.29 16.95 -15.41
N ASN A 48 -26.26 17.69 -14.32
CA ASN A 48 -26.70 19.10 -14.25
C ASN A 48 -25.84 19.83 -13.19
N MET A 49 -26.21 21.10 -12.86
CA MET A 49 -25.45 21.87 -11.86
C MET A 49 -25.85 21.53 -10.42
N THR A 50 -26.06 20.23 -10.13
CA THR A 50 -26.25 19.73 -8.76
C THR A 50 -25.41 18.47 -8.49
N VAL A 51 -25.11 18.27 -7.25
CA VAL A 51 -24.56 16.98 -6.74
C VAL A 51 -25.56 16.37 -5.77
N LYS A 52 -25.60 15.05 -5.73
CA LYS A 52 -26.43 14.28 -4.81
C LYS A 52 -25.57 13.83 -3.63
N VAL A 53 -26.07 14.02 -2.40
CA VAL A 53 -25.49 13.46 -1.17
C VAL A 53 -26.41 12.36 -0.68
N SER A 54 -25.89 11.14 -0.48
CA SER A 54 -26.68 10.00 0.00
C SER A 54 -27.13 10.20 1.46
N SER A 55 -28.08 9.38 1.89
CA SER A 55 -28.39 9.21 3.31
C SER A 55 -27.17 8.76 4.10
N GLY A 56 -27.18 8.96 5.41
CA GLY A 56 -26.12 8.56 6.31
C GLY A 56 -25.94 9.49 7.49
N GLU A 57 -25.03 9.16 8.36
CA GLU A 57 -24.78 9.89 9.59
C GLU A 57 -23.31 10.26 9.74
N CYS A 58 -23.08 11.38 10.38
CA CYS A 58 -21.75 11.79 10.82
C CYS A 58 -21.81 12.46 12.19
N SER A 59 -20.67 12.52 12.86
CA SER A 59 -20.53 13.20 14.14
C SER A 59 -19.34 14.14 14.12
N ILE A 60 -19.50 15.29 14.77
CA ILE A 60 -18.43 16.22 15.08
C ILE A 60 -18.47 16.50 16.58
N ASN A 61 -17.43 16.09 17.31
CA ASN A 61 -17.31 16.30 18.76
C ASN A 61 -18.57 15.87 19.51
N GLY A 62 -19.09 14.68 19.22
CA GLY A 62 -20.27 14.11 19.88
C GLY A 62 -21.62 14.68 19.43
N ALA A 63 -21.66 15.63 18.50
CA ALA A 63 -22.90 16.08 17.87
C ALA A 63 -23.14 15.30 16.59
N ILE A 64 -24.31 14.67 16.46
CA ILE A 64 -24.64 13.77 15.34
C ILE A 64 -25.52 14.52 14.33
N LEU A 65 -25.11 14.53 13.05
CA LEU A 65 -25.92 14.92 11.91
C LEU A 65 -26.44 13.65 11.24
N GLN A 66 -27.75 13.54 11.11
CA GLN A 66 -28.42 12.46 10.42
C GLN A 66 -29.08 12.99 9.15
N ASN A 67 -28.71 12.44 8.00
CA ASN A 67 -29.37 12.64 6.71
C ASN A 67 -30.18 11.39 6.37
N THR A 68 -31.49 11.43 6.56
CA THR A 68 -32.37 10.26 6.44
C THR A 68 -32.70 9.91 4.97
N ALA A 69 -32.49 10.83 4.03
CA ALA A 69 -32.74 10.61 2.61
C ALA A 69 -31.70 11.34 1.77
N SER A 70 -31.50 10.90 0.53
CA SER A 70 -30.61 11.61 -0.40
C SER A 70 -31.11 13.02 -0.67
N ILE A 71 -30.20 13.99 -0.66
CA ILE A 71 -30.48 15.39 -0.98
C ILE A 71 -29.62 15.86 -2.16
N ASN A 72 -30.12 16.86 -2.88
CA ASN A 72 -29.38 17.51 -3.95
C ASN A 72 -28.85 18.87 -3.46
N LEU A 73 -27.59 19.14 -3.74
CA LEU A 73 -26.96 20.42 -3.46
C LEU A 73 -26.62 21.13 -4.78
N THR A 74 -27.06 22.36 -4.92
CA THR A 74 -26.80 23.16 -6.12
C THR A 74 -25.37 23.69 -6.12
N ILE A 75 -24.67 23.51 -7.21
CA ILE A 75 -23.38 24.10 -7.51
C ILE A 75 -23.61 25.37 -8.33
N ALA A 76 -23.13 26.49 -7.87
CA ALA A 76 -23.28 27.75 -8.62
C ALA A 76 -22.54 27.69 -9.96
N SER A 77 -23.03 28.36 -10.99
CA SER A 77 -22.30 28.49 -12.25
C SER A 77 -20.96 29.22 -12.05
N ASN A 78 -20.03 28.96 -12.94
CA ASN A 78 -18.71 29.60 -12.91
C ASN A 78 -18.50 30.39 -14.22
N ASN A 79 -18.73 31.69 -14.17
CA ASN A 79 -18.57 32.61 -15.30
C ASN A 79 -17.24 33.41 -15.22
N ALA A 80 -16.35 33.04 -14.30
CA ALA A 80 -15.03 33.62 -14.15
C ALA A 80 -14.05 33.12 -15.22
N SER A 81 -12.86 33.72 -15.30
CA SER A 81 -11.81 33.35 -16.27
C SER A 81 -11.06 32.07 -15.91
N TYR A 82 -11.22 31.57 -14.70
CA TYR A 82 -10.51 30.38 -14.18
C TYR A 82 -11.49 29.38 -13.53
N ALA A 83 -11.09 28.12 -13.51
CA ALA A 83 -11.80 27.10 -12.75
C ALA A 83 -11.73 27.36 -11.23
N ARG A 84 -12.66 26.81 -10.48
CA ARG A 84 -12.63 26.79 -9.01
C ARG A 84 -12.89 25.37 -8.48
N ILE A 85 -12.60 25.15 -7.22
CA ILE A 85 -12.92 23.89 -6.51
C ILE A 85 -13.85 24.23 -5.35
N ASP A 86 -15.06 23.70 -5.38
CA ASP A 86 -16.04 23.82 -4.31
C ASP A 86 -15.90 22.64 -3.34
N ALA A 87 -16.12 22.83 -2.05
CA ALA A 87 -16.13 21.75 -1.05
C ALA A 87 -17.57 21.43 -0.63
N ILE A 88 -17.93 20.16 -0.67
CA ILE A 88 -19.17 19.63 -0.10
C ILE A 88 -18.87 19.20 1.33
N VAL A 89 -19.62 19.74 2.29
CA VAL A 89 -19.35 19.54 3.71
C VAL A 89 -20.59 19.19 4.51
N ALA A 90 -20.41 18.36 5.53
CA ALA A 90 -21.29 18.31 6.68
C ALA A 90 -20.86 19.41 7.66
N TYR A 91 -21.81 20.23 8.09
CA TYR A 91 -21.59 21.35 8.99
C TYR A 91 -22.40 21.17 10.26
N ILE A 92 -21.71 21.26 11.41
CA ILE A 92 -22.32 21.22 12.73
C ILE A 92 -21.73 22.35 13.57
N SER A 93 -22.59 23.28 14.00
CA SER A 93 -22.19 24.37 14.91
C SER A 93 -23.36 24.79 15.77
N GLY A 94 -23.20 24.70 17.09
CA GLY A 94 -24.28 24.95 18.03
C GLY A 94 -25.48 24.04 17.80
N THR A 95 -26.60 24.61 17.38
CA THR A 95 -27.85 23.93 17.04
C THR A 95 -28.07 23.81 15.53
N THR A 96 -27.08 24.21 14.70
CA THR A 96 -27.16 24.18 13.24
C THR A 96 -26.50 22.95 12.69
N TYR A 97 -27.26 22.16 11.92
CA TYR A 97 -26.84 20.94 11.25
C TYR A 97 -27.20 21.08 9.75
N GLN A 98 -26.21 20.98 8.86
CA GLN A 98 -26.41 21.20 7.43
C GLN A 98 -25.46 20.36 6.60
N LEU A 99 -25.94 19.91 5.43
CA LEU A 99 -25.12 19.54 4.30
C LEU A 99 -25.10 20.73 3.35
N LYS A 100 -23.93 21.26 3.02
CA LYS A 100 -23.83 22.49 2.21
C LYS A 100 -22.60 22.51 1.30
N VAL A 101 -22.65 23.40 0.32
CA VAL A 101 -21.54 23.73 -0.56
C VAL A 101 -20.78 24.93 0.01
N LEU A 102 -19.49 24.80 0.15
CA LEU A 102 -18.58 25.93 0.34
C LEU A 102 -17.97 26.24 -1.01
N GLN A 103 -18.33 27.39 -1.57
CA GLN A 103 -17.85 27.82 -2.88
C GLN A 103 -16.38 28.23 -2.80
N GLY A 104 -15.54 27.70 -3.71
CA GLY A 104 -14.15 28.08 -3.85
C GLY A 104 -13.95 29.39 -4.62
N THR A 105 -12.72 29.86 -4.66
CA THR A 105 -12.34 31.05 -5.42
C THR A 105 -11.73 30.64 -6.76
N PRO A 106 -12.21 31.17 -7.90
CA PRO A 106 -11.60 30.92 -9.20
C PRO A 106 -10.14 31.41 -9.24
N ALA A 107 -9.22 30.55 -9.71
CA ALA A 107 -7.80 30.87 -9.80
C ALA A 107 -7.10 30.03 -10.87
N ALA A 108 -5.94 30.46 -11.36
CA ALA A 108 -5.11 29.67 -12.27
C ALA A 108 -4.69 28.31 -11.68
N THR A 109 -4.51 28.27 -10.35
CA THR A 109 -4.31 27.03 -9.57
C THR A 109 -5.35 27.02 -8.44
N PRO A 110 -6.58 26.55 -8.71
CA PRO A 110 -7.66 26.62 -7.75
C PRO A 110 -7.42 25.68 -6.56
N LYS A 111 -7.83 26.13 -5.38
CA LYS A 111 -7.82 25.35 -4.14
C LYS A 111 -9.22 25.31 -3.55
N ALA A 112 -9.56 24.17 -2.96
CA ALA A 112 -10.79 24.04 -2.21
C ALA A 112 -10.76 24.95 -0.97
N PRO A 113 -11.94 25.40 -0.49
CA PRO A 113 -12.06 26.10 0.78
C PRO A 113 -11.48 25.29 1.95
N ASP A 114 -10.93 26.00 2.92
CA ASP A 114 -10.44 25.36 4.15
C ASP A 114 -11.63 24.80 4.97
N CYS A 115 -11.57 23.53 5.29
CA CYS A 115 -12.51 22.78 6.10
C CYS A 115 -11.88 22.22 7.38
N SER A 116 -10.75 22.75 7.80
CA SER A 116 -9.99 22.29 8.98
C SER A 116 -10.73 22.55 10.29
N ALA A 117 -11.57 23.61 10.34
CA ALA A 117 -12.33 23.92 11.53
C ALA A 117 -13.16 22.73 12.05
N ASN A 118 -13.25 22.61 13.38
CA ASN A 118 -13.99 21.54 14.06
C ASN A 118 -15.52 21.59 13.88
N THR A 119 -16.00 22.37 12.94
CA THR A 119 -17.41 22.48 12.57
C THR A 119 -17.71 21.84 11.21
N TYR A 120 -16.69 21.38 10.48
CA TYR A 120 -16.83 20.80 9.15
C TYR A 120 -16.27 19.38 9.06
N ILE A 121 -16.98 18.52 8.33
CA ILE A 121 -16.42 17.31 7.69
C ILE A 121 -16.48 17.54 6.19
N LYS A 122 -15.32 17.51 5.51
CA LYS A 122 -15.27 17.56 4.05
C LYS A 122 -15.65 16.19 3.49
N LEU A 123 -16.75 16.15 2.74
CA LEU A 123 -17.26 14.94 2.10
C LEU A 123 -16.64 14.75 0.70
N ALA A 124 -16.60 15.84 -0.08
CA ALA A 124 -16.05 15.81 -1.43
C ALA A 124 -15.53 17.19 -1.86
N GLU A 125 -14.72 17.20 -2.90
CA GLU A 125 -14.37 18.38 -3.68
C GLU A 125 -15.02 18.26 -5.07
N VAL A 126 -15.52 19.38 -5.59
CA VAL A 126 -16.14 19.46 -6.91
C VAL A 126 -15.39 20.50 -7.73
N THR A 127 -14.75 20.05 -8.79
CA THR A 127 -14.09 20.96 -9.76
C THR A 127 -15.13 21.55 -10.69
N VAL A 128 -15.20 22.90 -10.72
CA VAL A 128 -16.15 23.66 -11.54
C VAL A 128 -15.39 24.44 -12.60
N GLY A 129 -15.37 23.93 -13.82
CA GLY A 129 -14.73 24.59 -14.97
C GLY A 129 -15.44 25.89 -15.35
N VAL A 130 -14.78 26.67 -16.19
CA VAL A 130 -15.36 27.91 -16.74
C VAL A 130 -16.53 27.56 -17.68
N GLY A 131 -17.69 28.22 -17.49
CA GLY A 131 -18.86 28.07 -18.36
C GLY A 131 -19.51 26.67 -18.37
N VAL A 132 -19.15 25.76 -17.46
CA VAL A 132 -19.76 24.43 -17.38
C VAL A 132 -21.23 24.56 -16.95
N THR A 133 -22.10 23.76 -17.58
CA THR A 133 -23.52 23.69 -17.31
C THR A 133 -23.95 22.41 -16.61
N SER A 134 -22.99 21.51 -16.34
CA SER A 134 -23.23 20.24 -15.64
C SER A 134 -22.00 19.75 -14.92
N ILE A 135 -22.21 19.10 -13.78
CA ILE A 135 -21.16 18.43 -12.99
C ILE A 135 -21.11 16.96 -13.40
N GLN A 136 -19.94 16.53 -13.88
CA GLN A 136 -19.66 15.14 -14.25
C GLN A 136 -19.11 14.35 -13.06
N SER A 137 -19.20 13.02 -13.10
CA SER A 137 -18.64 12.16 -12.05
C SER A 137 -17.13 12.34 -11.87
N SER A 138 -16.41 12.61 -12.97
CA SER A 138 -14.97 12.91 -12.95
C SER A 138 -14.60 14.22 -12.25
N SER A 139 -15.58 15.13 -12.09
CA SER A 139 -15.40 16.39 -11.39
C SER A 139 -15.57 16.28 -9.87
N VAL A 140 -16.04 15.13 -9.36
CA VAL A 140 -16.32 14.90 -7.94
C VAL A 140 -15.23 14.00 -7.37
N LYS A 141 -14.50 14.50 -6.38
CA LYS A 141 -13.46 13.76 -5.67
C LYS A 141 -13.88 13.49 -4.23
N ASP A 142 -13.98 12.22 -3.86
CA ASP A 142 -14.36 11.80 -2.50
C ASP A 142 -13.24 12.06 -1.49
N TYR A 143 -13.58 12.62 -0.32
CA TYR A 143 -12.68 12.92 0.80
C TYR A 143 -13.10 12.26 2.11
N ARG A 144 -14.12 11.41 2.10
CA ARG A 144 -14.70 10.82 3.30
C ARG A 144 -13.77 9.79 3.97
N SER A 145 -12.90 9.14 3.21
CA SER A 145 -12.11 7.98 3.66
C SER A 145 -11.35 8.18 4.97
N GLN A 146 -10.88 9.40 5.22
CA GLN A 146 -10.15 9.74 6.45
C GLN A 146 -11.05 9.90 7.69
N PHE A 147 -12.38 9.90 7.52
CA PHE A 147 -13.36 10.08 8.59
C PHE A 147 -14.28 8.87 8.79
N ILE A 148 -14.24 7.89 7.88
CA ILE A 148 -15.09 6.72 7.94
C ILE A 148 -14.64 5.80 9.06
N ILE A 149 -15.58 5.39 9.92
CA ILE A 149 -15.39 4.28 10.84
C ILE A 149 -16.27 3.10 10.42
N LYS A 150 -15.74 1.91 10.60
CA LYS A 150 -16.53 0.68 10.42
C LYS A 150 -17.54 0.56 11.55
N THR A 151 -18.81 0.40 11.20
CA THR A 151 -19.92 0.38 12.17
C THR A 151 -20.11 -0.97 12.83
N SER A 152 -19.50 -2.04 12.29
CA SER A 152 -19.61 -3.38 12.87
C SER A 152 -18.24 -4.05 13.04
N LEU A 153 -18.13 -4.85 14.11
CA LEU A 153 -16.96 -5.70 14.35
C LEU A 153 -16.73 -6.68 13.19
N SER A 154 -17.80 -7.14 12.54
CA SER A 154 -17.73 -8.04 11.39
C SER A 154 -17.07 -7.38 10.18
N GLU A 155 -17.34 -6.11 9.88
CA GLU A 155 -16.66 -5.37 8.80
C GLU A 155 -15.17 -5.21 9.09
N PHE A 156 -14.81 -4.87 10.33
CA PHE A 156 -13.41 -4.78 10.75
C PHE A 156 -12.68 -6.11 10.64
N ILE A 157 -13.31 -7.21 11.07
CA ILE A 157 -12.75 -8.57 10.96
C ILE A 157 -12.57 -8.97 9.49
N ASN A 158 -13.54 -8.65 8.61
CA ASN A 158 -13.44 -8.96 7.18
C ASN A 158 -12.29 -8.19 6.50
N GLU A 159 -12.10 -6.92 6.83
CA GLU A 159 -10.97 -6.14 6.34
C GLU A 159 -9.63 -6.71 6.84
N LEU A 160 -9.55 -7.06 8.13
CA LEU A 160 -8.36 -7.68 8.72
C LEU A 160 -8.02 -8.99 8.01
N ASN A 161 -9.02 -9.86 7.78
CA ASN A 161 -8.85 -11.12 7.06
C ASN A 161 -8.38 -10.90 5.62
N THR A 162 -8.90 -9.88 4.93
CA THR A 162 -8.47 -9.52 3.56
C THR A 162 -7.01 -9.09 3.54
N ASN A 163 -6.60 -8.26 4.49
CA ASN A 163 -5.22 -7.80 4.62
C ASN A 163 -4.27 -8.95 4.97
N VAL A 164 -4.67 -9.83 5.89
CA VAL A 164 -3.91 -11.03 6.26
C VAL A 164 -3.74 -11.96 5.06
N ASN A 165 -4.81 -12.24 4.30
CA ASN A 165 -4.75 -13.06 3.11
C ASN A 165 -3.85 -12.45 2.03
N THR A 166 -3.87 -11.14 1.87
CA THR A 166 -2.97 -10.42 0.95
C THR A 166 -1.51 -10.60 1.36
N LEU A 167 -1.20 -10.49 2.65
CA LEU A 167 0.16 -10.72 3.17
C LEU A 167 0.59 -12.17 3.02
N ILE A 168 -0.31 -13.14 3.29
CA ILE A 168 -0.05 -14.57 3.10
C ILE A 168 0.25 -14.85 1.62
N ASN A 169 -0.54 -14.32 0.69
CA ASN A 169 -0.33 -14.50 -0.75
C ASN A 169 0.98 -13.88 -1.22
N LYS A 170 1.36 -12.72 -0.71
CA LYS A 170 2.68 -12.13 -0.96
C LYS A 170 3.81 -13.02 -0.45
N ASN A 171 3.68 -13.57 0.74
CA ASN A 171 4.69 -14.45 1.32
C ASN A 171 4.79 -15.79 0.56
N ASN A 172 3.67 -16.32 0.09
CA ASN A 172 3.63 -17.54 -0.73
C ASN A 172 4.18 -17.35 -2.16
N SER A 173 4.38 -16.10 -2.61
CA SER A 173 5.05 -15.82 -3.89
C SER A 173 6.58 -16.03 -3.82
N ILE A 174 7.15 -16.12 -2.64
CA ILE A 174 8.56 -16.46 -2.43
C ILE A 174 8.73 -17.97 -2.65
N GLN A 175 9.49 -18.33 -3.68
CA GLN A 175 9.82 -19.73 -3.97
C GLN A 175 11.18 -20.08 -3.37
N ILE A 176 11.22 -21.13 -2.57
CA ILE A 176 12.45 -21.65 -1.96
C ILE A 176 12.55 -23.13 -2.27
N TYR A 177 13.70 -23.51 -2.83
CA TYR A 177 14.09 -24.89 -3.00
C TYR A 177 15.54 -25.05 -2.54
N LYS A 178 15.84 -26.04 -1.74
CA LYS A 178 17.21 -26.33 -1.31
C LYS A 178 17.43 -27.83 -1.03
N THR A 179 18.57 -28.30 -1.46
CA THR A 179 19.22 -29.52 -0.98
C THR A 179 20.57 -29.15 -0.39
N GLY A 180 21.32 -30.13 0.14
CA GLY A 180 22.68 -29.86 0.61
C GLY A 180 23.63 -29.31 -0.49
N ALA A 181 23.45 -29.74 -1.73
CA ALA A 181 24.34 -29.43 -2.85
C ALA A 181 23.83 -28.33 -3.78
N GLU A 182 22.53 -28.07 -3.84
CA GLU A 182 21.95 -27.07 -4.71
C GLU A 182 20.68 -26.44 -4.14
N GLY A 183 20.30 -25.29 -4.68
CA GLY A 183 19.05 -24.65 -4.33
C GLY A 183 18.83 -23.34 -5.08
N TYR A 184 17.64 -22.80 -4.90
CA TYR A 184 17.30 -21.45 -5.37
C TYR A 184 16.35 -20.76 -4.40
N TYR A 185 16.34 -19.45 -4.48
CA TYR A 185 15.40 -18.56 -3.83
C TYR A 185 14.93 -17.55 -4.88
N ILE A 186 13.62 -17.31 -4.98
CA ILE A 186 13.04 -16.28 -5.84
C ILE A 186 12.24 -15.34 -4.96
N ASN A 187 12.54 -14.03 -5.02
CA ASN A 187 11.78 -13.02 -4.30
C ASN A 187 10.49 -12.63 -5.07
N GLN A 188 9.71 -11.74 -4.45
CA GLN A 188 8.44 -11.27 -5.01
C GLN A 188 8.56 -10.54 -6.36
N ASP A 189 9.72 -9.93 -6.62
CA ASP A 189 9.99 -9.16 -7.83
C ASP A 189 10.54 -10.04 -8.96
N GLY A 190 10.66 -11.36 -8.72
CA GLY A 190 11.22 -12.32 -9.68
C GLY A 190 12.74 -12.41 -9.65
N PHE A 191 13.41 -11.63 -8.78
CA PHE A 191 14.86 -11.75 -8.61
C PHE A 191 15.20 -13.10 -8.01
N MET A 192 16.11 -13.80 -8.68
CA MET A 192 16.49 -15.18 -8.36
C MET A 192 17.93 -15.27 -7.87
N TYR A 193 18.12 -16.04 -6.84
CA TYR A 193 19.40 -16.43 -6.30
C TYR A 193 19.50 -17.95 -6.34
N GLN A 194 20.54 -18.49 -6.96
CA GLN A 194 20.76 -19.93 -7.11
C GLN A 194 22.17 -20.33 -6.73
N TRP A 195 22.33 -21.56 -6.25
CA TRP A 195 23.63 -22.15 -6.00
C TRP A 195 23.65 -23.62 -6.38
N LYS A 196 24.81 -24.07 -6.77
CA LYS A 196 25.12 -25.48 -6.99
C LYS A 196 26.54 -25.79 -6.53
N ALA A 197 26.70 -26.91 -5.85
CA ALA A 197 28.00 -27.43 -5.45
C ALA A 197 28.21 -28.82 -6.08
N GLN A 198 29.40 -29.07 -6.54
CA GLN A 198 29.79 -30.34 -7.17
C GLN A 198 31.22 -30.68 -6.80
N ASN A 199 31.45 -31.96 -6.48
CA ASN A 199 32.80 -32.47 -6.35
C ASN A 199 33.42 -32.69 -7.75
N THR A 200 34.64 -32.27 -7.93
CA THR A 200 35.36 -32.40 -9.18
C THR A 200 36.86 -32.65 -8.94
N SER A 201 37.53 -33.24 -9.92
CA SER A 201 38.97 -33.49 -9.85
C SER A 201 39.61 -33.13 -11.17
N THR A 202 40.92 -32.93 -11.17
CA THR A 202 41.68 -32.65 -12.36
C THR A 202 42.93 -33.57 -12.44
N SER A 203 43.18 -34.10 -13.60
CA SER A 203 44.40 -34.89 -13.90
C SER A 203 45.55 -34.04 -14.43
N ASN A 204 45.25 -32.86 -14.99
CA ASN A 204 46.19 -31.96 -15.67
C ASN A 204 46.21 -30.52 -15.16
N GLY A 205 45.64 -30.27 -13.98
CA GLY A 205 45.58 -28.92 -13.39
C GLY A 205 44.55 -28.01 -14.02
N ILE A 206 43.64 -28.52 -14.81
CA ILE A 206 42.57 -27.76 -15.48
C ILE A 206 41.21 -28.37 -15.18
N ILE A 207 40.26 -27.53 -14.78
CA ILE A 207 38.83 -27.85 -14.68
C ILE A 207 38.11 -27.02 -15.76
N ASP A 208 37.31 -27.70 -16.58
CA ASP A 208 36.38 -27.06 -17.53
C ASP A 208 35.08 -27.84 -17.53
N ILE A 209 34.13 -27.37 -16.78
CA ILE A 209 32.85 -28.05 -16.55
C ILE A 209 31.66 -27.15 -16.82
N ARG A 210 30.54 -27.78 -17.17
CA ARG A 210 29.24 -27.13 -17.29
C ARG A 210 28.33 -27.64 -16.17
N LEU A 211 27.73 -26.71 -15.45
CA LEU A 211 26.82 -26.99 -14.34
C LEU A 211 25.42 -26.50 -14.72
N ALA A 212 24.44 -27.40 -14.71
CA ALA A 212 23.05 -27.01 -14.81
C ALA A 212 22.58 -26.53 -13.42
N LEU A 213 22.06 -25.32 -13.37
CA LEU A 213 21.43 -24.74 -12.19
C LEU A 213 20.01 -25.28 -12.02
N PRO A 214 19.45 -25.27 -10.80
CA PRO A 214 18.13 -25.85 -10.53
C PRO A 214 16.97 -25.11 -11.20
N LYS A 215 17.15 -23.85 -11.61
CA LYS A 215 16.12 -23.02 -12.23
C LYS A 215 16.69 -22.22 -13.39
N THR A 216 15.86 -21.86 -14.37
CA THR A 216 16.24 -21.05 -15.52
C THR A 216 16.04 -19.56 -15.22
N PHE A 217 17.05 -18.73 -15.51
CA PHE A 217 16.92 -17.27 -15.49
C PHE A 217 16.23 -16.78 -16.77
N ASN A 218 15.36 -15.79 -16.64
CA ASN A 218 14.67 -15.19 -17.77
C ASN A 218 15.60 -14.31 -18.63
N TYR A 219 16.57 -13.66 -18.00
CA TYR A 219 17.52 -12.73 -18.62
C TYR A 219 18.97 -13.16 -18.33
N PRO A 220 19.49 -14.20 -19.01
CA PRO A 220 20.80 -14.77 -18.68
C PRO A 220 21.97 -13.79 -18.87
N THR A 221 21.83 -12.77 -19.71
CA THR A 221 22.84 -11.74 -19.94
C THR A 221 23.03 -10.76 -18.79
N SER A 222 22.07 -10.69 -17.88
CA SER A 222 22.11 -9.84 -16.68
C SER A 222 22.47 -10.61 -15.40
N VAL A 223 22.81 -11.89 -15.52
CA VAL A 223 23.12 -12.76 -14.37
C VAL A 223 24.57 -12.62 -13.96
N ASN A 224 24.79 -12.35 -12.68
CA ASN A 224 26.10 -12.42 -12.04
C ASN A 224 26.33 -13.80 -11.47
N CYS A 225 27.43 -14.46 -11.90
CA CYS A 225 27.84 -15.75 -11.38
C CYS A 225 29.24 -15.68 -10.78
N ASN A 226 29.38 -16.24 -9.58
CA ASN A 226 30.65 -16.43 -8.91
C ASN A 226 30.89 -17.92 -8.66
N ALA A 227 32.13 -18.33 -8.69
CA ALA A 227 32.54 -19.69 -8.31
C ALA A 227 33.62 -19.65 -7.26
N TRP A 228 33.63 -20.70 -6.45
CA TRP A 228 34.67 -20.97 -5.45
C TRP A 228 35.10 -22.42 -5.58
N LEU A 229 36.40 -22.65 -5.43
CA LEU A 229 36.97 -23.95 -5.31
C LEU A 229 37.55 -24.13 -3.91
N LEU A 230 37.27 -25.25 -3.30
CA LEU A 230 37.86 -25.66 -2.02
C LEU A 230 38.47 -27.04 -2.23
N ALA A 231 39.78 -27.20 -1.96
CA ALA A 231 40.42 -28.48 -2.06
C ALA A 231 39.90 -29.44 -1.00
N SER A 232 40.02 -30.75 -1.26
CA SER A 232 39.55 -31.82 -0.35
C SER A 232 40.30 -31.87 0.98
N ASP A 233 41.50 -31.28 1.06
CA ASP A 233 42.28 -31.13 2.26
C ASP A 233 41.91 -29.88 3.10
N TRP A 234 40.84 -29.19 2.73
CA TRP A 234 40.35 -27.97 3.35
C TRP A 234 41.28 -26.75 3.24
N GLN A 235 42.33 -26.85 2.41
CA GLN A 235 43.16 -25.69 2.07
C GLN A 235 42.36 -24.73 1.18
N THR A 236 42.66 -23.45 1.24
CA THR A 236 41.97 -22.45 0.41
C THR A 236 42.39 -22.60 -1.07
N THR A 237 41.55 -22.19 -2.01
CA THR A 237 41.83 -22.23 -3.44
C THR A 237 43.17 -21.58 -3.79
N ASN A 238 43.56 -20.52 -3.06
CA ASN A 238 44.82 -19.80 -3.30
C ASN A 238 46.06 -20.64 -3.06
N ASP A 239 45.98 -21.62 -2.16
CA ASP A 239 47.12 -22.50 -1.81
C ASP A 239 47.39 -23.56 -2.89
N HIS A 240 46.39 -23.81 -3.77
CA HIS A 240 46.46 -24.81 -4.83
C HIS A 240 46.50 -24.19 -6.26
N LEU A 241 46.43 -22.86 -6.39
CA LEU A 241 46.59 -22.16 -7.66
C LEU A 241 48.09 -21.89 -7.88
N ALA A 242 48.65 -22.46 -8.97
CA ALA A 242 49.99 -22.10 -9.38
C ALA A 242 50.04 -20.62 -9.88
N ALA A 243 51.25 -20.05 -9.91
CA ALA A 243 51.42 -18.69 -10.44
C ALA A 243 50.85 -18.59 -11.87
N GLY A 244 49.91 -17.66 -12.07
CA GLY A 244 49.17 -17.49 -13.32
C GLY A 244 47.89 -18.33 -13.46
N GLY A 245 47.53 -19.09 -12.39
CA GLY A 245 46.24 -19.78 -12.36
C GLY A 245 45.05 -18.81 -12.31
N TYR A 246 43.91 -19.25 -12.80
CA TYR A 246 42.69 -18.46 -12.80
C TYR A 246 41.45 -19.32 -12.58
N LEU A 247 40.37 -18.66 -12.09
CA LEU A 247 39.02 -19.19 -11.99
C LEU A 247 38.07 -18.22 -12.69
N LYS A 248 37.32 -18.70 -13.70
CA LYS A 248 36.36 -17.90 -14.46
C LYS A 248 35.02 -18.60 -14.57
N THR A 249 33.96 -17.82 -14.58
CA THR A 249 32.58 -18.28 -14.74
C THR A 249 31.91 -17.57 -15.90
N PHE A 250 31.08 -18.31 -16.63
CA PHE A 250 30.29 -17.79 -17.75
C PHE A 250 28.89 -18.39 -17.70
N MET A 251 27.85 -17.54 -17.75
CA MET A 251 26.50 -18.00 -18.04
C MET A 251 26.44 -18.31 -19.53
N LEU A 252 26.11 -19.55 -19.90
CA LEU A 252 25.99 -19.96 -21.31
C LEU A 252 24.58 -19.77 -21.84
N ASP A 253 23.59 -20.05 -21.00
CA ASP A 253 22.16 -19.94 -21.29
C ASP A 253 21.40 -19.66 -19.97
N GLY A 254 20.08 -19.76 -20.01
CA GLY A 254 19.25 -19.42 -18.82
C GLY A 254 19.53 -20.23 -17.56
N ASN A 255 20.17 -21.42 -17.66
CA ASN A 255 20.42 -22.27 -16.49
C ASN A 255 21.77 -22.99 -16.52
N THR A 256 22.62 -22.75 -17.48
CA THR A 256 23.92 -23.45 -17.61
C THR A 256 25.07 -22.51 -17.36
N VAL A 257 25.89 -22.81 -16.38
CA VAL A 257 27.13 -22.08 -16.04
C VAL A 257 28.34 -22.92 -16.44
N ARG A 258 29.25 -22.36 -17.25
CA ARG A 258 30.55 -22.91 -17.50
C ARG A 258 31.56 -22.35 -16.50
N VAL A 259 32.31 -23.23 -15.89
CA VAL A 259 33.40 -22.85 -14.96
C VAL A 259 34.71 -23.39 -15.55
N ILE A 260 35.69 -22.50 -15.66
CA ILE A 260 37.04 -22.83 -16.11
C ILE A 260 38.00 -22.42 -15.02
N ALA A 261 38.80 -23.36 -14.55
CA ALA A 261 39.91 -23.11 -13.64
C ALA A 261 41.19 -23.72 -14.19
N SER A 262 42.31 -23.07 -14.03
CA SER A 262 43.64 -23.55 -14.41
C SER A 262 44.66 -23.28 -13.36
N GLY A 263 45.83 -23.95 -13.44
CA GLY A 263 46.88 -23.82 -12.44
C GLY A 263 46.58 -24.57 -11.14
N LEU A 264 45.70 -25.57 -11.19
CA LEU A 264 45.34 -26.39 -10.05
C LEU A 264 46.36 -27.55 -9.87
N THR A 265 46.47 -28.07 -8.67
CA THR A 265 47.31 -29.22 -8.38
C THR A 265 46.70 -30.50 -8.99
N PRO A 266 47.40 -31.20 -9.92
CA PRO A 266 46.89 -32.43 -10.48
C PRO A 266 46.67 -33.51 -9.43
N GLY A 267 45.59 -34.29 -9.59
CA GLY A 267 45.24 -35.39 -8.70
C GLY A 267 44.50 -34.99 -7.40
N VAL A 268 44.35 -33.69 -7.16
CA VAL A 268 43.58 -33.20 -6.01
C VAL A 268 42.09 -33.11 -6.37
N ALA A 269 41.23 -33.54 -5.47
CA ALA A 269 39.79 -33.34 -5.60
C ALA A 269 39.40 -31.96 -5.06
N TYR A 270 38.48 -31.28 -5.78
CA TYR A 270 38.01 -29.95 -5.43
C TYR A 270 36.49 -29.94 -5.28
N TRP A 271 36.00 -29.23 -4.26
CA TRP A 271 34.62 -28.85 -4.15
C TRP A 271 34.41 -27.54 -4.90
N LEU A 272 33.69 -27.61 -6.00
CA LEU A 272 33.26 -26.44 -6.74
C LEU A 272 31.88 -25.98 -6.25
N ARG A 273 31.78 -24.73 -5.86
CA ARG A 273 30.51 -24.08 -5.59
C ARG A 273 30.32 -22.92 -6.55
N VAL A 274 29.17 -22.89 -7.21
CA VAL A 274 28.74 -21.79 -8.07
C VAL A 274 27.52 -21.13 -7.45
N GLN A 275 27.49 -19.82 -7.52
CA GLN A 275 26.41 -18.99 -7.04
C GLN A 275 26.06 -17.96 -8.10
N CYS A 276 24.79 -17.89 -8.52
CA CYS A 276 24.30 -16.97 -9.54
C CYS A 276 23.10 -16.19 -9.03
N GLN A 277 23.01 -14.93 -9.43
CA GLN A 277 21.90 -14.05 -9.07
C GLN A 277 21.49 -13.18 -10.26
N GLY A 278 20.19 -12.99 -10.44
CA GLY A 278 19.62 -12.20 -11.53
C GLY A 278 18.11 -12.42 -11.65
N PHE A 279 17.54 -12.07 -12.80
CA PHE A 279 16.12 -12.21 -13.11
C PHE A 279 15.83 -13.32 -14.13
#